data_2f3705619079784529c5b8a21e4d5f76
#
_entry.id   2f3705619079784529c5b8a21e4d5f76
#
_cell.length_a   1.000
_cell.length_b   1.000
_cell.length_c   1.000
_cell.angle_alpha   90.00
_cell.angle_beta   90.00
_cell.angle_gamma   90.00
#
_symmetry.space_group_name_H-M   'P 1'
#
loop_
_entity.id
_entity.type
_entity.pdbx_description
1 polymer ?
#
loop_
_entity_poly.entity_id
_entity_poly.type
_entity_poly.pdbx_seq_one_letter_code
_entity_poly.pdbx_strand_id
1 'polypeptide(L)' 'MDKVRVYYDRAGNTLSVWFDDPKKEHVCEESEDDLILVKDRRGRVIGFERLNYLSAKQRKEGVNIPVEVEMG' A
#
# COMPACT_ATOMS: atom_id res chain seq x y z
N MET A 1 6.46 3.82 15.00
CA MET A 1 6.53 4.92 14.03
C MET A 1 5.22 5.70 14.06
N ASP A 2 5.32 7.01 14.03
CA ASP A 2 4.15 7.88 14.19
C ASP A 2 3.50 8.30 12.89
N LYS A 3 4.00 7.79 11.77
CA LYS A 3 3.48 8.13 10.45
C LYS A 3 3.04 6.90 9.68
N VAL A 4 1.92 7.05 9.02
CA VAL A 4 1.52 6.13 7.96
C VAL A 4 1.80 6.86 6.64
N ARG A 5 2.52 6.20 5.74
CA ARG A 5 2.84 6.75 4.42
C ARG A 5 1.98 6.08 3.38
N VAL A 6 1.37 6.87 2.53
CA VAL A 6 0.51 6.36 1.45
C VAL A 6 1.02 6.93 0.14
N TYR A 7 1.28 6.04 -0.81
CA TYR A 7 1.73 6.41 -2.15
C TYR A 7 0.84 5.77 -3.20
N TYR A 8 0.50 6.52 -4.21
CA TYR A 8 -0.20 5.97 -5.36
C TYR A 8 0.66 6.15 -6.61
N ASP A 9 1.01 5.04 -7.25
CA ASP A 9 1.72 5.04 -8.53
C ASP A 9 0.69 5.00 -9.65
N ARG A 10 0.56 6.11 -10.36
CA ARG A 10 -0.43 6.24 -11.45
C ARG A 10 -0.11 5.34 -12.63
N ALA A 11 1.17 5.18 -12.95
CA ALA A 11 1.58 4.34 -14.08
C ALA A 11 1.25 2.87 -13.83
N GLY A 12 1.56 2.38 -12.63
CA GLY A 12 1.31 1.00 -12.25
C GLY A 12 -0.06 0.75 -11.63
N ASN A 13 -0.83 1.81 -11.36
CA ASN A 13 -2.12 1.71 -10.67
C ASN A 13 -2.01 0.94 -9.34
N THR A 14 -0.95 1.25 -8.58
CA THR A 14 -0.64 0.57 -7.33
C THR A 14 -0.72 1.54 -6.17
N LEU A 15 -1.47 1.16 -5.14
CA LEU A 15 -1.52 1.89 -3.88
C LEU A 15 -0.60 1.19 -2.88
N SER A 16 0.35 1.94 -2.32
CA SER A 16 1.28 1.43 -1.31
C SER A 16 1.06 2.14 0.01
N VAL A 17 0.94 1.37 1.09
CA VAL A 17 0.74 1.90 2.44
C VAL A 17 1.82 1.34 3.35
N TRP A 18 2.49 2.22 4.10
CA TRP A 18 3.59 1.85 5.00
C TRP A 18 3.27 2.28 6.43
N PHE A 19 3.33 1.32 7.35
CA PHE A 19 3.09 1.55 8.78
C PHE A 19 4.38 1.76 9.56
N ASP A 20 5.51 1.36 8.99
CA ASP A 20 6.83 1.45 9.58
C ASP A 20 7.83 1.85 8.49
N ASP A 21 9.11 1.95 8.85
CA ASP A 21 10.16 2.33 7.93
C ASP A 21 10.29 1.31 6.79
N PRO A 22 10.14 1.75 5.52
CA PRO A 22 10.32 0.84 4.37
C PRO A 22 11.68 0.15 4.33
N LYS A 23 12.70 0.72 4.95
CA LYS A 23 14.03 0.10 5.04
C LYS A 23 14.04 -1.20 5.82
N LYS A 24 13.01 -1.45 6.62
CA LYS A 24 12.86 -2.69 7.39
C LYS A 24 12.27 -3.83 6.56
N GLU A 25 11.91 -3.56 5.32
CA GLU A 25 11.39 -4.60 4.43
C GLU A 25 12.34 -5.79 4.37
N HIS A 26 11.81 -6.98 4.58
CA HIS A 26 12.57 -8.21 4.50
C HIS A 26 11.97 -9.16 3.48
N VAL A 27 10.66 -9.32 3.49
CA VAL A 27 9.95 -10.20 2.56
C VAL A 27 8.62 -9.60 2.16
N CYS A 28 8.24 -9.84 0.90
CA CYS A 28 6.91 -9.48 0.38
C CYS A 28 6.16 -10.77 0.08
N GLU A 29 4.94 -10.87 0.56
CA GLU A 29 4.10 -12.05 0.32
C GLU A 29 2.80 -11.67 -0.35
N GLU A 30 2.43 -12.39 -1.40
CA GLU A 30 1.09 -12.29 -1.95
C GLU A 30 0.12 -12.94 -0.97
N SER A 31 -0.89 -12.17 -0.52
CA SER A 31 -1.89 -12.65 0.43
C SER A 31 -3.19 -13.03 -0.28
N GLU A 32 -3.66 -12.13 -1.14
CA GLU A 32 -4.88 -12.30 -1.91
C GLU A 32 -4.62 -11.80 -3.32
N ASP A 33 -5.60 -11.93 -4.21
CA ASP A 33 -5.50 -11.34 -5.53
C ASP A 33 -5.25 -9.83 -5.39
N ASP A 34 -4.21 -9.36 -6.07
CA ASP A 34 -3.84 -7.96 -6.11
C ASP A 34 -3.42 -7.35 -4.76
N LEU A 35 -3.13 -8.16 -3.75
CA LEU A 35 -2.67 -7.69 -2.46
C LEU A 35 -1.32 -8.32 -2.09
N ILE A 36 -0.34 -7.46 -1.81
CA ILE A 36 1.00 -7.88 -1.39
C ILE A 36 1.26 -7.33 0.01
N LEU A 37 1.59 -8.20 0.94
CA LEU A 37 1.98 -7.81 2.30
C LEU A 37 3.48 -7.67 2.38
N VAL A 38 3.95 -6.61 3.02
CA VAL A 38 5.37 -6.36 3.25
C VAL A 38 5.67 -6.62 4.72
N LYS A 39 6.64 -7.47 4.98
CA LYS A 39 6.99 -7.89 6.36
C LYS A 39 8.44 -7.60 6.69
N ASP A 40 8.70 -7.33 7.96
CA ASP A 40 10.05 -7.20 8.48
C ASP A 40 10.65 -8.59 8.82
N ARG A 41 11.86 -8.59 9.37
CA ARG A 41 12.56 -9.84 9.73
C ARG A 41 11.84 -10.66 10.79
N ARG A 42 11.00 -10.03 11.59
CA ARG A 42 10.23 -10.69 12.65
C ARG A 42 8.88 -11.23 12.14
N GLY A 43 8.61 -11.05 10.85
CA GLY A 43 7.35 -11.47 10.25
C GLY A 43 6.17 -10.53 10.52
N ARG A 44 6.45 -9.32 11.05
CA ARG A 44 5.40 -8.33 11.28
C ARG A 44 5.08 -7.62 9.99
N VAL A 45 3.79 -7.38 9.73
CA VAL A 45 3.37 -6.61 8.57
C VAL A 45 3.68 -5.13 8.81
N ILE A 46 4.53 -4.57 7.98
CA ILE A 46 4.93 -3.16 8.05
C ILE A 46 4.36 -2.32 6.92
N GLY A 47 3.66 -2.95 5.98
CA GLY A 47 3.03 -2.26 4.88
C GLY A 47 2.32 -3.23 3.96
N PHE A 48 1.65 -2.67 2.95
CA PHE A 48 1.04 -3.48 1.90
C PHE A 48 0.96 -2.71 0.61
N GLU A 49 0.81 -3.44 -0.49
CA GLU A 49 0.57 -2.87 -1.81
C GLU A 49 -0.70 -3.46 -2.38
N ARG A 50 -1.56 -2.62 -2.89
CA ARG A 50 -2.78 -3.01 -3.59
C ARG A 50 -2.60 -2.74 -5.07
N LEU A 51 -2.52 -3.80 -5.86
CA LEU A 51 -2.39 -3.71 -7.32
C LEU A 51 -3.76 -3.46 -7.93
N ASN A 52 -3.77 -2.85 -9.12
CA ASN A 52 -5.02 -2.56 -9.84
C ASN A 52 -6.05 -1.85 -8.95
N TYR A 53 -5.57 -0.85 -8.20
CA TYR A 53 -6.37 -0.19 -7.18
C TYR A 53 -7.60 0.52 -7.73
N LEU A 54 -7.43 1.30 -8.80
CA LEU A 54 -8.54 1.99 -9.45
C LEU A 54 -9.03 1.20 -10.66
N SER A 55 -10.34 1.21 -10.88
CA SER A 55 -10.91 0.64 -12.10
C SER A 55 -10.49 1.50 -13.31
N ALA A 56 -10.60 0.95 -14.51
CA ALA A 56 -10.30 1.69 -15.73
C ALA A 56 -11.13 2.98 -15.82
N LYS A 57 -12.40 2.91 -15.43
CA LYS A 57 -13.28 4.07 -15.41
C LYS A 57 -12.80 5.13 -14.44
N GLN A 58 -12.44 4.74 -13.22
CA GLN A 58 -11.95 5.67 -12.19
C GLN A 58 -10.66 6.35 -12.62
N ARG A 59 -9.75 5.61 -13.23
CA ARG A 59 -8.49 6.19 -13.74
C ARG A 59 -8.75 7.23 -14.82
N LYS A 60 -9.69 6.95 -15.71
CA LYS A 60 -10.05 7.85 -16.81
C LYS A 60 -10.69 9.14 -16.29
N GLU A 61 -11.49 9.05 -15.25
CA GLU A 61 -12.19 10.19 -14.66
C GLU A 61 -11.31 11.04 -13.74
N GLY A 62 -10.13 10.54 -13.37
CA GLY A 62 -9.23 11.28 -12.50
C GLY A 62 -9.73 11.37 -11.06
N VAL A 63 -10.21 10.28 -10.53
CA VAL A 63 -10.78 10.23 -9.17
C VAL A 63 -9.71 10.52 -8.12
N ASN A 64 -10.07 11.30 -7.10
CA ASN A 64 -9.24 11.49 -5.92
C ASN A 64 -9.31 10.23 -5.06
N ILE A 65 -8.18 9.90 -4.41
CA ILE A 65 -8.09 8.74 -3.54
C ILE A 65 -8.30 9.21 -2.09
N PRO A 66 -9.44 8.89 -1.47
CA PRO A 66 -9.65 9.25 -0.08
C PRO A 66 -8.85 8.33 0.84
N VAL A 67 -8.14 8.91 1.78
CA VAL A 67 -7.35 8.17 2.77
C VAL A 67 -7.68 8.70 4.15
N GLU A 68 -8.08 7.79 5.03
CA GLU A 68 -8.28 8.11 6.44
C GLU A 68 -7.23 7.36 7.25
N VAL A 69 -6.55 8.08 8.12
CA VAL A 69 -5.53 7.50 8.99
C VAL A 69 -5.91 7.80 10.43
N GLU A 70 -6.10 6.72 11.21
CA GLU A 70 -6.32 6.84 12.64
C GLU A 70 -5.08 6.32 13.37
N MET A 71 -4.49 7.19 14.16
CA MET A 71 -3.31 6.87 14.97
C MET A 71 -3.76 6.74 16.41
N GLY A 72 -3.94 5.51 16.84
CA GLY A 72 -4.40 5.22 18.18
C GLY A 72 -3.31 5.08 19.22
#